data_dcc74900a0e5516ec737df889d1ca68d
#
_entry.id   dcc74900a0e5516ec737df889d1ca68d
#
_cell.length_a   1.000
_cell.length_b   1.000
_cell.length_c   1.000
_cell.angle_alpha   90.00
_cell.angle_beta   90.00
_cell.angle_gamma   90.00
#
_symmetry.space_group_name_H-M   'P 1'
#
loop_
_entity.id
_entity.type
_entity.pdbx_description
1 polymer ?
#
loop_
_entity_poly.entity_id
_entity_poly.type
_entity_poly.pdbx_seq_one_letter_code
_entity_poly.pdbx_strand_id
1 'polypeptide(L)'
;MLIRMISSISRWDGSRSVNRKDAFICGDAISDLRTTNNELRVWKADTQEDIEDAIVALALNRDSVSKLSYFLLEEDELKKIEIDVSDQKPGAAAGLKDCILSKHRDLIELDFWRLGFLTQYMLELVKNPKQCKNLTRKEIKALLEKYKNKNLITVEQMNSKLKEDLKW
;
A
#
# COMPACT_ATOMS: atom_id res chain seq x y z
N MET A 1 -9.00 -9.58 2.70
CA MET A 1 -7.68 -9.18 2.11
C MET A 1 -7.24 -7.82 2.60
N LEU A 2 -5.93 -7.59 2.57
CA LEU A 2 -5.32 -6.32 2.95
C LEU A 2 -4.41 -5.82 1.82
N ILE A 3 -4.34 -4.50 1.61
CA ILE A 3 -3.45 -3.87 0.65
C ILE A 3 -2.26 -3.24 1.39
N ARG A 4 -1.06 -3.57 0.96
CA ARG A 4 0.20 -2.95 1.41
C ARG A 4 0.89 -2.25 0.25
N MET A 5 1.08 -0.96 0.39
CA MET A 5 1.88 -0.18 -0.56
C MET A 5 3.36 -0.54 -0.43
N ILE A 6 4.02 -0.67 -1.57
CA ILE A 6 5.46 -0.84 -1.66
C ILE A 6 6.07 0.23 -2.57
N SER A 7 7.35 0.47 -2.43
CA SER A 7 8.08 1.48 -3.21
C SER A 7 8.17 1.11 -4.70
N SER A 8 8.46 -0.16 -5.01
CA SER A 8 8.53 -0.68 -6.38
C SER A 8 8.60 -2.20 -6.37
N ILE A 9 7.89 -2.85 -7.29
CA ILE A 9 7.98 -4.30 -7.52
C ILE A 9 9.43 -4.71 -7.83
N SER A 10 10.16 -3.93 -8.63
CA SER A 10 11.54 -4.24 -9.02
C SER A 10 12.54 -4.34 -7.85
N ARG A 11 12.17 -3.92 -6.65
CA ARG A 11 12.98 -4.14 -5.45
C ARG A 11 12.76 -5.52 -4.85
N TRP A 12 11.63 -6.14 -5.16
CA TRP A 12 11.18 -7.41 -4.62
C TRP A 12 11.38 -8.58 -5.58
N ASP A 13 11.33 -8.35 -6.91
CA ASP A 13 11.42 -9.38 -7.94
C ASP A 13 12.87 -9.75 -8.35
N GLY A 14 13.86 -9.15 -7.70
CA GLY A 14 15.26 -9.37 -7.98
C GLY A 14 15.76 -8.74 -9.28
N SER A 15 14.93 -8.05 -10.07
CA SER A 15 15.33 -7.45 -11.35
C SER A 15 16.38 -6.34 -11.22
N ARG A 16 16.57 -5.80 -10.01
CA ARG A 16 17.63 -4.81 -9.69
C ARG A 16 18.92 -5.43 -9.20
N SER A 17 18.99 -6.74 -9.01
CA SER A 17 20.24 -7.38 -8.59
C SER A 17 21.21 -7.41 -9.77
N VAL A 18 22.18 -6.50 -9.73
CA VAL A 18 23.26 -6.44 -10.72
C VAL A 18 24.26 -7.54 -10.41
N ASN A 19 24.47 -8.47 -11.37
CA ASN A 19 25.56 -9.47 -11.37
C ASN A 19 25.47 -10.65 -10.38
N ARG A 20 24.30 -11.10 -9.95
CA ARG A 20 24.18 -12.36 -9.20
C ARG A 20 23.30 -13.37 -9.95
N LYS A 21 23.78 -14.61 -10.05
CA LYS A 21 23.02 -15.73 -10.64
C LYS A 21 21.76 -16.08 -9.86
N ASP A 22 21.71 -15.66 -8.60
CA ASP A 22 20.57 -15.86 -7.71
C ASP A 22 19.94 -14.50 -7.45
N ALA A 23 18.74 -14.31 -7.96
CA ALA A 23 17.97 -13.08 -7.79
C ALA A 23 17.46 -12.98 -6.35
N PHE A 24 18.14 -12.19 -5.53
CA PHE A 24 17.70 -11.86 -4.19
C PHE A 24 16.99 -10.50 -4.17
N ILE A 25 16.17 -10.29 -3.15
CA ILE A 25 15.55 -8.99 -2.84
C ILE A 25 16.65 -7.93 -2.80
N CYS A 26 16.35 -6.77 -3.41
CA CYS A 26 17.17 -5.59 -3.22
C CYS A 26 17.13 -5.14 -1.74
N GLY A 27 18.28 -4.84 -1.14
CA GLY A 27 18.35 -4.36 0.24
C GLY A 27 17.44 -3.14 0.51
N ASP A 28 17.19 -2.32 -0.50
CA ASP A 28 16.26 -1.19 -0.42
C ASP A 28 14.79 -1.58 -0.18
N ALA A 29 14.41 -2.83 -0.43
CA ALA A 29 13.05 -3.33 -0.16
C ALA A 29 12.72 -3.29 1.34
N ILE A 30 13.73 -3.31 2.22
CA ILE A 30 13.56 -3.20 3.67
C ILE A 30 12.82 -1.91 4.06
N SER A 31 12.91 -0.86 3.25
CA SER A 31 12.19 0.39 3.48
C SER A 31 10.66 0.21 3.44
N ASP A 32 10.17 -0.79 2.71
CA ASP A 32 8.74 -1.12 2.61
C ASP A 32 8.23 -1.86 3.86
N LEU A 33 9.15 -2.40 4.66
CA LEU A 33 8.90 -3.11 5.93
C LEU A 33 9.16 -2.23 7.15
N ARG A 34 9.43 -0.94 6.95
CA ARG A 34 9.69 -0.02 8.07
C ARG A 34 8.44 0.11 8.93
N THR A 35 8.55 -0.36 10.16
CA THR A 35 7.51 -0.27 11.19
C THR A 35 7.64 1.02 12.00
N THR A 36 6.54 1.38 12.67
CA THR A 36 6.50 2.36 13.75
C THR A 36 5.81 1.69 14.93
N ASN A 37 6.46 1.60 16.08
CA ASN A 37 5.94 0.88 17.26
C ASN A 37 5.60 -0.61 16.98
N ASN A 38 6.41 -1.27 16.14
CA ASN A 38 6.17 -2.65 15.68
C ASN A 38 4.84 -2.84 14.91
N GLU A 39 4.34 -1.77 14.30
CA GLU A 39 3.13 -1.78 13.47
C GLU A 39 3.45 -1.42 12.02
N LEU A 40 2.78 -2.05 11.07
CA LEU A 40 2.91 -1.80 9.64
C LEU A 40 1.54 -1.52 9.02
N ARG A 41 1.37 -0.33 8.47
CA ARG A 41 0.09 0.13 7.91
C ARG A 41 -0.35 -0.67 6.69
N VAL A 42 -1.61 -1.07 6.71
CA VAL A 42 -2.32 -1.75 5.61
C VAL A 42 -3.74 -1.19 5.49
N TRP A 43 -4.43 -1.55 4.42
CA TRP A 43 -5.82 -1.16 4.21
C TRP A 43 -6.65 -2.38 3.89
N LYS A 44 -7.86 -2.47 4.44
CA LYS A 44 -8.81 -3.53 4.09
C LYS A 44 -9.21 -3.40 2.62
N ALA A 45 -9.26 -4.52 1.90
CA ALA A 45 -9.44 -4.57 0.45
C ALA A 45 -10.18 -5.85 0.02
N ASP A 46 -11.39 -6.05 0.55
CA ASP A 46 -12.18 -7.25 0.27
C ASP A 46 -12.88 -7.19 -1.09
N THR A 47 -13.14 -6.00 -1.58
CA THR A 47 -13.79 -5.74 -2.87
C THR A 47 -12.91 -4.89 -3.77
N GLN A 48 -13.24 -4.82 -5.07
CA GLN A 48 -12.56 -3.92 -5.99
C GLN A 48 -12.72 -2.43 -5.58
N GLU A 49 -13.84 -2.06 -4.99
CA GLU A 49 -14.07 -0.72 -4.47
C GLU A 49 -13.17 -0.43 -3.25
N ASP A 50 -12.98 -1.39 -2.36
CA ASP A 50 -12.04 -1.26 -1.24
C ASP A 50 -10.59 -1.08 -1.71
N ILE A 51 -10.19 -1.78 -2.78
CA ILE A 51 -8.87 -1.61 -3.40
C ILE A 51 -8.73 -0.18 -3.93
N GLU A 52 -9.74 0.34 -4.63
CA GLU A 52 -9.75 1.71 -5.13
C GLU A 52 -9.68 2.73 -3.98
N ASP A 53 -10.45 2.52 -2.92
CA ASP A 53 -10.44 3.34 -1.70
C ASP A 53 -9.05 3.41 -1.07
N ALA A 54 -8.40 2.26 -0.91
CA ALA A 54 -7.04 2.18 -0.38
C ALA A 54 -6.03 2.92 -1.28
N ILE A 55 -6.12 2.76 -2.60
CA ILE A 55 -5.25 3.44 -3.56
C ILE A 55 -5.43 4.95 -3.47
N VAL A 56 -6.66 5.45 -3.38
CA VAL A 56 -6.97 6.88 -3.23
C VAL A 56 -6.39 7.40 -1.91
N ALA A 57 -6.61 6.71 -0.80
CA ALA A 57 -6.06 7.08 0.51
C ALA A 57 -4.53 7.16 0.48
N LEU A 58 -3.87 6.19 -0.14
CA LEU A 58 -2.41 6.15 -0.29
C LEU A 58 -1.88 7.24 -1.22
N ALA A 59 -2.63 7.60 -2.27
CA ALA A 59 -2.26 8.68 -3.20
C ALA A 59 -2.39 10.06 -2.56
N LEU A 60 -3.45 10.29 -1.76
CA LEU A 60 -3.69 11.57 -1.07
C LEU A 60 -2.64 11.90 0.00
N ASN A 61 -1.95 10.90 0.53
CA ASN A 61 -0.86 11.07 1.50
C ASN A 61 0.50 11.43 0.85
N ARG A 62 0.53 11.73 -0.45
CA ARG A 62 1.75 12.08 -1.19
C ARG A 62 1.76 13.54 -1.62
N ASP A 63 2.95 14.07 -1.87
CA ASP A 63 3.13 15.42 -2.42
C ASP A 63 2.84 15.48 -3.93
N SER A 64 2.88 14.36 -4.63
CA SER A 64 2.62 14.27 -6.07
C SER A 64 2.11 12.89 -6.48
N VAL A 65 1.35 12.85 -7.58
CA VAL A 65 0.91 11.58 -8.17
C VAL A 65 2.06 10.96 -8.95
N SER A 66 2.53 9.83 -8.46
CA SER A 66 3.50 8.97 -9.15
C SER A 66 2.90 7.57 -9.35
N LYS A 67 3.65 6.65 -9.98
CA LYS A 67 3.26 5.24 -9.99
C LYS A 67 3.12 4.73 -8.55
N LEU A 68 2.20 3.78 -8.34
CA LEU A 68 1.97 3.13 -7.06
C LEU A 68 2.04 1.62 -7.25
N SER A 69 2.82 0.96 -6.42
CA SER A 69 2.92 -0.50 -6.38
C SER A 69 2.36 -1.01 -5.06
N TYR A 70 1.71 -2.16 -5.08
CA TYR A 70 1.17 -2.74 -3.86
C TYR A 70 1.09 -4.27 -3.92
N PHE A 71 1.05 -4.88 -2.74
CA PHE A 71 0.68 -6.26 -2.54
C PHE A 71 -0.73 -6.39 -1.98
N LEU A 72 -1.42 -7.45 -2.39
CA LEU A 72 -2.64 -7.93 -1.73
C LEU A 72 -2.23 -9.07 -0.81
N LEU A 73 -2.43 -8.89 0.49
CA LEU A 73 -2.10 -9.84 1.54
C LEU A 73 -3.38 -10.57 1.96
N GLU A 74 -3.33 -11.89 2.03
CA GLU A 74 -4.42 -12.71 2.53
C GLU A 74 -4.33 -12.78 4.06
N GLU A 75 -5.41 -12.46 4.78
CA GLU A 75 -5.41 -12.48 6.25
C GLU A 75 -5.17 -13.89 6.82
N ASP A 76 -5.65 -14.93 6.14
CA ASP A 76 -5.41 -16.31 6.56
C ASP A 76 -3.94 -16.74 6.39
N GLU A 77 -3.23 -16.22 5.39
CA GLU A 77 -1.79 -16.45 5.24
C GLU A 77 -0.99 -15.71 6.31
N LEU A 78 -1.40 -14.48 6.67
CA LEU A 78 -0.78 -13.72 7.76
C LEU A 78 -0.93 -14.46 9.10
N LYS A 79 -2.11 -15.04 9.39
CA LYS A 79 -2.34 -15.84 10.60
C LYS A 79 -1.45 -17.08 10.66
N LYS A 80 -1.19 -17.75 9.52
CA LYS A 80 -0.28 -18.92 9.47
C LYS A 80 1.15 -18.59 9.86
N ILE A 81 1.57 -17.35 9.66
CA ILE A 81 2.88 -16.83 10.04
C ILE A 81 2.84 -15.99 11.33
N GLU A 82 1.79 -16.16 12.13
CA GLU A 82 1.61 -15.53 13.43
C GLU A 82 1.64 -14.00 13.41
N ILE A 83 1.09 -13.40 12.35
CA ILE A 83 0.93 -11.96 12.22
C ILE A 83 -0.54 -11.59 12.40
N ASP A 84 -0.81 -10.78 13.41
CA ASP A 84 -2.12 -10.27 13.72
C ASP A 84 -2.41 -8.95 13.01
N VAL A 85 -3.70 -8.72 12.75
CA VAL A 85 -4.23 -7.50 12.17
C VAL A 85 -5.00 -6.76 13.25
N SER A 86 -4.71 -5.47 13.44
CA SER A 86 -5.41 -4.65 14.42
C SER A 86 -6.90 -4.52 14.08
N ASP A 87 -7.69 -4.23 15.09
CA ASP A 87 -9.01 -3.66 14.89
C ASP A 87 -8.94 -2.35 14.09
N GLN A 88 -10.10 -1.89 13.64
CA GLN A 88 -10.22 -0.65 12.89
C GLN A 88 -9.57 0.52 13.62
N LYS A 89 -8.58 1.15 12.96
CA LYS A 89 -8.00 2.43 13.39
C LYS A 89 -8.34 3.49 12.34
N PRO A 90 -8.67 4.73 12.73
CA PRO A 90 -8.88 5.77 11.74
C PRO A 90 -7.59 6.03 10.96
N GLY A 91 -7.67 5.85 9.64
CA GLY A 91 -6.59 6.24 8.74
C GLY A 91 -6.47 7.76 8.66
N ALA A 92 -5.29 8.25 8.29
CA ALA A 92 -5.06 9.67 8.07
C ALA A 92 -4.79 9.92 6.57
N ALA A 93 -5.78 10.46 5.87
CA ALA A 93 -5.60 11.01 4.53
C ALA A 93 -6.44 12.28 4.44
N ALA A 94 -5.77 13.42 4.41
CA ALA A 94 -6.45 14.72 4.40
C ALA A 94 -7.40 14.85 3.19
N GLY A 95 -8.62 15.25 3.47
CA GLY A 95 -9.66 15.43 2.45
C GLY A 95 -10.43 14.17 2.05
N LEU A 96 -10.15 13.01 2.65
CA LEU A 96 -10.89 11.78 2.39
C LEU A 96 -11.99 11.56 3.42
N LYS A 97 -13.14 11.02 2.99
CA LYS A 97 -14.27 10.75 3.89
C LYS A 97 -13.98 9.63 4.90
N ASP A 98 -14.57 9.73 6.08
CA ASP A 98 -14.36 8.79 7.19
C ASP A 98 -14.73 7.34 6.86
N CYS A 99 -15.75 7.13 6.03
CA CYS A 99 -16.14 5.77 5.59
C CYS A 99 -15.01 5.02 4.86
N ILE A 100 -14.11 5.75 4.19
CA ILE A 100 -12.93 5.19 3.56
C ILE A 100 -11.79 5.09 4.59
N LEU A 101 -11.58 6.14 5.39
CA LEU A 101 -10.55 6.15 6.44
C LEU A 101 -10.74 5.01 7.45
N SER A 102 -11.97 4.57 7.68
CA SER A 102 -12.30 3.45 8.57
C SER A 102 -11.78 2.09 8.10
N LYS A 103 -11.34 1.96 6.85
CA LYS A 103 -10.76 0.72 6.31
C LYS A 103 -9.27 0.54 6.63
N HIS A 104 -8.63 1.53 7.26
CA HIS A 104 -7.25 1.42 7.71
C HIS A 104 -7.09 0.36 8.80
N ARG A 105 -5.99 -0.39 8.73
CA ARG A 105 -5.56 -1.42 9.67
C ARG A 105 -4.05 -1.35 9.85
N ASP A 106 -3.55 -2.01 10.88
CA ASP A 106 -2.12 -2.24 11.05
C ASP A 106 -1.87 -3.74 11.22
N LEU A 107 -0.80 -4.25 10.62
CA LEU A 107 -0.20 -5.49 11.07
C LEU A 107 0.54 -5.14 12.37
N ILE A 108 0.28 -5.87 13.44
CA ILE A 108 0.73 -5.54 14.79
C ILE A 108 1.73 -6.54 15.34
N GLU A 109 2.43 -6.16 16.40
CA GLU A 109 3.42 -6.99 17.10
C GLU A 109 4.53 -7.54 16.19
N LEU A 110 4.93 -6.75 15.18
CA LEU A 110 5.94 -7.14 14.20
C LEU A 110 7.34 -7.05 14.78
N ASP A 111 7.76 -8.11 15.47
CA ASP A 111 9.15 -8.29 15.86
C ASP A 111 10.03 -8.66 14.66
N PHE A 112 11.32 -8.86 14.90
CA PHE A 112 12.29 -9.21 13.85
C PHE A 112 11.96 -10.52 13.12
N TRP A 113 11.43 -11.51 13.84
CA TRP A 113 11.09 -12.82 13.27
C TRP A 113 9.85 -12.73 12.38
N ARG A 114 8.80 -12.07 12.88
CA ARG A 114 7.56 -11.86 12.11
C ARG A 114 7.81 -11.02 10.86
N LEU A 115 8.68 -10.01 10.92
CA LEU A 115 9.12 -9.26 9.74
C LEU A 115 9.86 -10.15 8.73
N GLY A 116 10.66 -11.10 9.19
CA GLY A 116 11.30 -12.11 8.35
C GLY A 116 10.29 -12.99 7.61
N PHE A 117 9.28 -13.50 8.32
CA PHE A 117 8.21 -14.30 7.73
C PHE A 117 7.36 -13.47 6.76
N LEU A 118 7.00 -12.24 7.12
CA LEU A 118 6.29 -11.33 6.22
C LEU A 118 7.09 -11.06 4.94
N THR A 119 8.39 -10.86 5.06
CA THR A 119 9.28 -10.68 3.91
C THR A 119 9.23 -11.88 2.97
N GLN A 120 9.31 -13.07 3.52
CA GLN A 120 9.26 -14.31 2.75
C GLN A 120 7.91 -14.48 2.06
N TYR A 121 6.81 -14.20 2.75
CA TYR A 121 5.47 -14.21 2.16
C TYR A 121 5.35 -13.19 1.01
N MET A 122 5.79 -11.95 1.21
CA MET A 122 5.76 -10.92 0.17
C MET A 122 6.60 -11.28 -1.06
N LEU A 123 7.69 -12.03 -0.89
CA LEU A 123 8.48 -12.57 -2.02
C LEU A 123 7.72 -13.59 -2.87
N GLU A 124 6.86 -14.37 -2.26
CA GLU A 124 6.01 -15.31 -3.00
C GLU A 124 4.94 -14.55 -3.79
N LEU A 125 4.39 -13.48 -3.21
CA LEU A 125 3.38 -12.65 -3.87
C LEU A 125 3.89 -11.96 -5.13
N VAL A 126 5.17 -11.58 -5.18
CA VAL A 126 5.78 -10.96 -6.38
C VAL A 126 5.62 -11.83 -7.62
N LYS A 127 5.63 -13.14 -7.45
CA LYS A 127 5.48 -14.11 -8.54
C LYS A 127 4.03 -14.21 -9.03
N ASN A 128 3.08 -13.65 -8.29
CA ASN A 128 1.67 -13.71 -8.61
C ASN A 128 1.11 -12.37 -9.09
N PRO A 129 0.88 -12.17 -10.41
CA PRO A 129 0.40 -10.90 -10.93
C PRO A 129 -1.01 -10.52 -10.47
N LYS A 130 -1.74 -11.44 -9.83
CA LYS A 130 -3.05 -11.12 -9.21
C LYS A 130 -2.88 -10.44 -7.86
N GLN A 131 -1.80 -10.73 -7.13
CA GLN A 131 -1.54 -10.23 -5.78
C GLN A 131 -0.46 -9.12 -5.73
N CYS A 132 0.26 -8.91 -6.83
CA CYS A 132 1.26 -7.85 -6.97
C CYS A 132 0.90 -6.95 -8.15
N LYS A 133 0.63 -5.68 -7.89
CA LYS A 133 0.11 -4.73 -8.88
C LYS A 133 0.93 -3.45 -8.95
N ASN A 134 0.99 -2.92 -10.17
CA ASN A 134 1.47 -1.57 -10.46
C ASN A 134 0.34 -0.72 -11.05
N LEU A 135 0.20 0.48 -10.57
CA LEU A 135 -0.65 1.50 -11.15
C LEU A 135 0.21 2.63 -11.73
N THR A 136 -0.11 3.03 -12.93
CA THR A 136 0.50 4.18 -13.59
C THR A 136 -0.04 5.48 -13.02
N ARG A 137 0.71 6.58 -13.22
CA ARG A 137 0.24 7.93 -12.87
C ARG A 137 -1.13 8.25 -13.50
N LYS A 138 -1.35 7.81 -14.76
CA LYS A 138 -2.62 8.05 -15.48
C LYS A 138 -3.80 7.37 -14.80
N GLU A 139 -3.64 6.10 -14.40
CA GLU A 139 -4.69 5.35 -13.71
C GLU A 139 -5.01 5.96 -12.35
N ILE A 140 -3.98 6.37 -11.58
CA ILE A 140 -4.18 7.00 -10.27
C ILE A 140 -4.91 8.34 -10.42
N LYS A 141 -4.52 9.18 -11.41
CA LYS A 141 -5.21 10.45 -11.67
C LYS A 141 -6.67 10.23 -12.05
N ALA A 142 -6.95 9.27 -12.92
CA ALA A 142 -8.33 8.93 -13.30
C ALA A 142 -9.16 8.48 -12.10
N LEU A 143 -8.55 7.73 -11.18
CA LEU A 143 -9.20 7.29 -9.96
C LEU A 143 -9.49 8.47 -9.01
N LEU A 144 -8.54 9.36 -8.80
CA LEU A 144 -8.72 10.57 -7.99
C LEU A 144 -9.83 11.47 -8.55
N GLU A 145 -9.89 11.68 -9.87
CA GLU A 145 -10.99 12.41 -10.53
C GLU A 145 -12.35 11.73 -10.33
N LYS A 146 -12.40 10.40 -10.46
CA LYS A 146 -13.61 9.62 -10.17
C LYS A 146 -14.13 9.88 -8.75
N TYR A 147 -13.23 9.90 -7.76
CA TYR A 147 -13.57 10.10 -6.34
C TYR A 147 -13.94 11.55 -6.03
N LYS A 148 -13.28 12.53 -6.65
CA LYS A 148 -13.64 13.94 -6.59
C LYS A 148 -15.07 14.16 -7.12
N ASN A 149 -15.39 13.61 -8.31
CA ASN A 149 -16.70 13.73 -8.92
C ASN A 149 -17.83 13.05 -8.12
N LYS A 150 -17.48 12.04 -7.32
CA LYS A 150 -18.41 11.41 -6.35
C LYS A 150 -18.50 12.16 -5.01
N ASN A 151 -17.83 13.30 -4.85
CA ASN A 151 -17.72 14.05 -3.59
C ASN A 151 -17.17 13.21 -2.42
N LEU A 152 -16.28 12.25 -2.71
CA LEU A 152 -15.59 11.44 -1.71
C LEU A 152 -14.26 12.07 -1.28
N ILE A 153 -13.78 13.08 -2.01
CA ILE A 153 -12.60 13.87 -1.72
C ILE A 153 -13.02 15.34 -1.52
N THR A 154 -12.54 15.95 -0.43
CA THR A 154 -12.67 17.38 -0.15
C THR A 154 -11.37 18.07 -0.55
N VAL A 155 -11.36 18.71 -1.72
CA VAL A 155 -10.14 19.27 -2.35
C VAL A 155 -9.47 20.31 -1.44
N GLU A 156 -10.26 21.11 -0.70
CA GLU A 156 -9.76 22.18 0.16
C GLU A 156 -8.84 21.65 1.26
N GLN A 157 -9.08 20.44 1.74
CA GLN A 157 -8.32 19.78 2.82
C GLN A 157 -7.08 19.02 2.32
N MET A 158 -6.90 18.88 1.01
CA MET A 158 -5.76 18.16 0.44
C MET A 158 -4.45 18.93 0.59
N ASN A 159 -3.34 18.20 0.52
CA ASN A 159 -1.99 18.77 0.44
C ASN A 159 -1.87 19.73 -0.75
N SER A 160 -1.34 20.94 -0.51
CA SER A 160 -1.19 21.98 -1.54
C SER A 160 -0.34 21.53 -2.72
N LYS A 161 0.77 20.84 -2.48
CA LYS A 161 1.65 20.33 -3.54
C LYS A 161 0.95 19.30 -4.42
N LEU A 162 0.11 18.45 -3.82
CA LEU A 162 -0.68 17.48 -4.57
C LEU A 162 -1.73 18.17 -5.44
N LYS A 163 -2.38 19.22 -4.91
CA LYS A 163 -3.32 20.06 -5.70
C LYS A 163 -2.65 20.67 -6.92
N GLU A 164 -1.45 21.24 -6.74
CA GLU A 164 -0.67 21.80 -7.84
C GLU A 164 -0.32 20.74 -8.90
N ASP A 165 0.10 19.54 -8.47
CA ASP A 165 0.42 18.42 -9.38
C ASP A 165 -0.79 17.93 -10.16
N LEU A 166 -1.98 17.96 -9.54
CA LEU A 166 -3.24 17.59 -10.16
C LEU A 166 -3.87 18.73 -10.97
N LYS A 167 -3.47 19.98 -10.73
CA LYS A 167 -4.06 21.21 -11.26
C LYS A 167 -5.53 21.40 -10.81
N TRP A 168 -5.79 21.15 -9.53
CA TRP A 168 -7.09 21.28 -8.86
C TRP A 168 -7.20 22.56 -8.06
#